data_b3235ae9d4dd3ea08c1c55dac4bc263a
#
_entry.id   b3235ae9d4dd3ea08c1c55dac4bc263a
#
_cell.length_a   1.000
_cell.length_b   1.000
_cell.length_c   1.000
_cell.angle_alpha   90.00
_cell.angle_beta   90.00
_cell.angle_gamma   90.00
#
_symmetry.space_group_name_H-M   'P 1'
#
loop_
_entity.id
_entity.type
_entity.pdbx_description
1 polymer ?
#
loop_
_entity_poly.entity_id
_entity_poly.type
_entity_poly.pdbx_seq_one_letter_code
_entity_poly.pdbx_strand_id
1 'polypeptide(L)'
;MSSITINDLVYDAKSGDQLDNVSLELKSPQVVGICSNDTGAATALEDLLSVRGKILNGDVTINGVPFKKYKRQSKNEIGRIDDVVLKGKTVAKAVDHALRHRKNALKPKQALQMLKSLKFEPDQMIASLNEAQQLELRIALLLAWQCPIVILSDAFDGLEENKRQMIGHLVKDYAQKVDALVLFTSKNISTLMRFAHTLYYFNGSHLTSARDLSMNDGVDCTVTVMGTGFPIDNAVRLGAHMLEEAGNETRFLFTGNIQTLLPLLEQSTITDVRIEDATIEDELMAY
;
A
#
# COMPACT_ATOMS: atom_id res chain seq x y z
N MET A 1 -7.08 -14.30 -12.13
CA MET A 1 -7.52 -13.53 -10.95
C MET A 1 -6.84 -14.11 -9.71
N SER A 2 -6.04 -13.33 -9.03
CA SER A 2 -5.37 -13.75 -7.79
C SER A 2 -6.19 -13.31 -6.59
N SER A 3 -6.28 -14.15 -5.57
CA SER A 3 -7.00 -13.83 -4.33
C SER A 3 -6.24 -14.33 -3.12
N ILE A 4 -6.31 -13.56 -2.04
CA ILE A 4 -5.82 -13.95 -0.72
C ILE A 4 -6.97 -13.74 0.25
N THR A 5 -7.34 -14.78 0.97
CA THR A 5 -8.38 -14.70 2.00
C THR A 5 -7.78 -15.12 3.32
N ILE A 6 -7.93 -14.29 4.32
CA ILE A 6 -7.45 -14.48 5.68
C ILE A 6 -8.66 -14.37 6.61
N ASN A 7 -8.89 -15.37 7.46
CA ASN A 7 -10.00 -15.40 8.41
C ASN A 7 -9.48 -15.69 9.82
N ASP A 8 -9.78 -14.81 10.76
CA ASP A 8 -9.51 -14.91 12.20
C ASP A 8 -8.08 -15.37 12.52
N LEU A 9 -7.13 -14.80 11.74
CA LEU A 9 -5.74 -15.25 11.73
C LEU A 9 -5.00 -14.80 12.99
N VAL A 10 -4.39 -15.78 13.67
CA VAL A 10 -3.32 -15.57 14.65
C VAL A 10 -2.03 -16.18 14.07
N TYR A 11 -1.02 -15.35 13.90
CA TYR A 11 0.18 -15.72 13.14
C TYR A 11 1.45 -15.21 13.82
N ASP A 12 2.43 -16.12 13.96
CA ASP A 12 3.80 -15.80 14.37
C ASP A 12 4.70 -15.76 13.14
N ALA A 13 5.22 -14.59 12.81
CA ALA A 13 6.18 -14.40 11.75
C ALA A 13 7.56 -14.94 12.17
N LYS A 14 8.38 -15.24 11.18
CA LYS A 14 9.75 -15.67 11.42
C LYS A 14 10.62 -14.53 11.99
N SER A 15 10.25 -13.28 11.72
CA SER A 15 10.88 -12.07 12.29
C SER A 15 10.66 -11.93 13.79
N GLY A 16 9.65 -12.61 14.36
CA GLY A 16 9.21 -12.43 15.74
C GLY A 16 7.98 -11.53 15.88
N ASP A 17 7.56 -10.89 14.79
CA ASP A 17 6.35 -10.09 14.75
C ASP A 17 5.10 -10.96 14.68
N GLN A 18 3.94 -10.39 15.00
CA GLN A 18 2.70 -11.15 15.11
C GLN A 18 1.54 -10.46 14.39
N LEU A 19 0.57 -11.28 13.92
CA LEU A 19 -0.78 -10.83 13.59
C LEU A 19 -1.75 -11.50 14.54
N ASP A 20 -2.75 -10.74 15.02
CA ASP A 20 -3.72 -11.22 15.97
C ASP A 20 -5.15 -10.88 15.52
N ASN A 21 -5.96 -11.93 15.37
CA ASN A 21 -7.35 -11.88 14.94
C ASN A 21 -7.59 -11.07 13.66
N VAL A 22 -6.74 -11.28 12.65
CA VAL A 22 -6.80 -10.54 11.37
C VAL A 22 -7.70 -11.27 10.40
N SER A 23 -8.68 -10.55 9.83
CA SER A 23 -9.53 -11.02 8.74
C SER A 23 -9.50 -9.99 7.59
N LEU A 24 -9.11 -10.44 6.40
CA LEU A 24 -9.09 -9.58 5.20
C LEU A 24 -9.20 -10.41 3.91
N GLU A 25 -9.70 -9.78 2.86
CA GLU A 25 -9.80 -10.37 1.54
C GLU A 25 -9.16 -9.43 0.51
N LEU A 26 -8.19 -9.95 -0.25
CA LEU A 26 -7.49 -9.24 -1.31
C LEU A 26 -7.77 -9.91 -2.65
N LYS A 27 -8.06 -9.12 -3.68
CA LYS A 27 -8.36 -9.62 -5.04
C LYS A 27 -7.63 -8.81 -6.10
N SER A 28 -7.08 -9.47 -7.11
CA SER A 28 -6.51 -8.79 -8.28
C SER A 28 -7.62 -8.36 -9.28
N PRO A 29 -7.38 -7.31 -10.10
CA PRO A 29 -6.20 -6.46 -10.11
C PRO A 29 -6.28 -5.38 -9.03
N GLN A 30 -5.29 -5.30 -8.15
CA GLN A 30 -5.31 -4.33 -7.06
C GLN A 30 -3.90 -3.95 -6.60
N VAL A 31 -3.72 -2.70 -6.21
CA VAL A 31 -2.56 -2.22 -5.45
C VAL A 31 -3.03 -1.96 -4.02
N VAL A 32 -2.45 -2.64 -3.07
CA VAL A 32 -2.83 -2.61 -1.66
C VAL A 32 -1.71 -1.97 -0.85
N GLY A 33 -2.02 -0.90 -0.17
CA GLY A 33 -1.13 -0.26 0.80
C GLY A 33 -1.31 -0.87 2.18
N ILE A 34 -0.21 -1.14 2.86
CA ILE A 34 -0.21 -1.59 4.26
C ILE A 34 0.45 -0.49 5.09
N CYS A 35 -0.30 0.06 6.00
CA CYS A 35 0.15 1.03 6.99
C CYS A 35 0.11 0.43 8.39
N SER A 36 1.12 0.72 9.18
CA SER A 36 1.17 0.28 10.57
C SER A 36 1.80 1.37 11.43
N ASN A 37 1.31 1.57 12.65
CA ASN A 37 1.93 2.46 13.62
C ASN A 37 3.32 1.97 14.08
N ASP A 38 3.57 0.67 13.93
CA ASP A 38 4.88 0.05 14.01
C ASP A 38 5.16 -0.77 12.75
N THR A 39 6.36 -1.29 12.59
CA THR A 39 6.71 -2.11 11.40
C THR A 39 6.30 -3.56 11.53
N GLY A 40 5.82 -3.99 12.70
CA GLY A 40 5.64 -5.41 13.04
C GLY A 40 4.56 -6.08 12.21
N ALA A 41 3.35 -5.50 12.15
CA ALA A 41 2.24 -6.10 11.41
C ALA A 41 2.52 -6.16 9.89
N ALA A 42 3.11 -5.11 9.32
CA ALA A 42 3.50 -5.10 7.91
C ALA A 42 4.49 -6.22 7.60
N THR A 43 5.55 -6.35 8.42
CA THR A 43 6.55 -7.43 8.31
C THR A 43 5.93 -8.81 8.47
N ALA A 44 5.01 -8.97 9.45
CA ALA A 44 4.33 -10.23 9.68
C ALA A 44 3.44 -10.63 8.50
N LEU A 45 2.71 -9.68 7.90
CA LEU A 45 1.91 -9.93 6.70
C LEU A 45 2.78 -10.30 5.49
N GLU A 46 3.90 -9.63 5.31
CA GLU A 46 4.86 -9.97 4.26
C GLU A 46 5.48 -11.36 4.46
N ASP A 47 5.83 -11.73 5.68
CA ASP A 47 6.32 -13.06 6.00
C ASP A 47 5.24 -14.13 5.79
N LEU A 48 3.98 -13.85 6.14
CA LEU A 48 2.84 -14.71 5.84
C LEU A 48 2.74 -14.97 4.32
N LEU A 49 2.70 -13.91 3.52
CA LEU A 49 2.58 -14.00 2.06
C LEU A 49 3.81 -14.62 1.41
N SER A 50 4.96 -14.51 2.06
CA SER A 50 6.19 -15.22 1.66
C SER A 50 6.22 -16.68 2.12
N VAL A 51 5.14 -17.14 2.72
CA VAL A 51 4.96 -18.48 3.25
C VAL A 51 6.04 -18.86 4.28
N ARG A 52 6.39 -17.90 5.14
CA ARG A 52 7.30 -18.05 6.28
C ARG A 52 6.48 -18.01 7.56
N GLY A 53 7.06 -18.40 8.68
CA GLY A 53 6.39 -18.35 9.99
C GLY A 53 5.37 -19.48 10.22
N LYS A 54 4.47 -19.28 11.23
CA LYS A 54 3.55 -20.30 11.72
C LYS A 54 2.15 -19.73 11.98
N ILE A 55 1.15 -20.32 11.35
CA ILE A 55 -0.26 -20.05 11.68
C ILE A 55 -0.57 -20.80 13.01
N LEU A 56 -1.01 -20.05 14.00
CA LEU A 56 -1.43 -20.54 15.30
C LEU A 56 -2.94 -20.83 15.33
N ASN A 57 -3.73 -19.91 14.74
CA ASN A 57 -5.18 -20.04 14.60
C ASN A 57 -5.63 -19.38 13.30
N GLY A 58 -6.85 -19.71 12.86
CA GLY A 58 -7.45 -19.15 11.65
C GLY A 58 -7.03 -19.85 10.37
N ASP A 59 -7.56 -19.36 9.26
CA ASP A 59 -7.37 -19.93 7.94
C ASP A 59 -6.84 -18.89 6.94
N VAL A 60 -5.89 -19.34 6.11
CA VAL A 60 -5.37 -18.54 4.99
C VAL A 60 -5.45 -19.37 3.72
N THR A 61 -6.05 -18.80 2.69
CA THR A 61 -6.03 -19.36 1.33
C THR A 61 -5.44 -18.37 0.35
N ILE A 62 -4.67 -18.87 -0.59
CA ILE A 62 -4.12 -18.10 -1.70
C ILE A 62 -4.58 -18.80 -2.99
N ASN A 63 -5.30 -18.06 -3.85
CA ASN A 63 -5.92 -18.61 -5.04
C ASN A 63 -6.80 -19.84 -4.75
N GLY A 64 -7.54 -19.83 -3.63
CA GLY A 64 -8.35 -20.96 -3.17
C GLY A 64 -7.58 -22.16 -2.65
N VAL A 65 -6.23 -22.08 -2.61
CA VAL A 65 -5.37 -23.16 -2.09
C VAL A 65 -5.00 -22.85 -0.65
N PRO A 66 -5.22 -23.79 0.29
CA PRO A 66 -4.82 -23.61 1.68
C PRO A 66 -3.31 -23.33 1.81
N PHE A 67 -2.94 -22.41 2.70
CA PHE A 67 -1.58 -21.93 2.93
C PHE A 67 -0.52 -23.04 2.99
N LYS A 68 -0.80 -24.12 3.74
CA LYS A 68 0.14 -25.26 3.88
C LYS A 68 0.45 -25.98 2.55
N LYS A 69 -0.51 -26.00 1.62
CA LYS A 69 -0.33 -26.61 0.29
C LYS A 69 0.31 -25.61 -0.68
N TYR A 70 0.01 -24.35 -0.56
CA TYR A 70 0.52 -23.28 -1.42
C TYR A 70 2.05 -23.13 -1.34
N LYS A 71 2.65 -23.41 -0.19
CA LYS A 71 4.11 -23.35 0.02
C LYS A 71 4.95 -24.07 -1.04
N ARG A 72 4.41 -25.13 -1.67
CA ARG A 72 5.09 -25.91 -2.70
C ARG A 72 5.01 -25.28 -4.10
N GLN A 73 4.07 -24.37 -4.34
CA GLN A 73 3.76 -23.80 -5.66
C GLN A 73 4.27 -22.37 -5.82
N SER A 74 4.55 -21.68 -4.73
CA SER A 74 4.71 -20.21 -4.66
C SER A 74 5.92 -19.60 -5.39
N LYS A 75 6.92 -20.39 -5.79
CA LYS A 75 8.21 -19.86 -6.30
C LYS A 75 8.11 -18.96 -7.54
N ASN A 76 7.06 -19.10 -8.37
CA ASN A 76 6.85 -18.28 -9.56
C ASN A 76 5.56 -17.42 -9.47
N GLU A 77 4.84 -17.50 -8.38
CA GLU A 77 3.58 -16.82 -8.20
C GLU A 77 3.72 -15.58 -7.30
N ILE A 78 4.69 -15.60 -6.38
CA ILE A 78 4.98 -14.47 -5.50
C ILE A 78 6.36 -13.93 -5.83
N GLY A 79 6.42 -12.64 -6.14
CA GLY A 79 7.65 -11.88 -6.32
C GLY A 79 7.83 -10.89 -5.17
N ARG A 80 9.04 -10.84 -4.60
CA ARG A 80 9.40 -9.88 -3.55
C ARG A 80 10.57 -9.04 -3.98
N ILE A 81 10.59 -7.78 -3.57
CA ILE A 81 11.71 -6.88 -3.88
C ILE A 81 13.05 -7.42 -3.33
N ASP A 82 13.03 -8.05 -2.16
CA ASP A 82 14.22 -8.62 -1.51
C ASP A 82 14.81 -9.83 -2.25
N ASP A 83 13.99 -10.52 -3.05
CA ASP A 83 14.44 -11.66 -3.84
C ASP A 83 15.16 -11.23 -5.13
N VAL A 84 15.11 -9.94 -5.47
CA VAL A 84 15.76 -9.40 -6.66
C VAL A 84 17.23 -9.07 -6.38
N VAL A 85 18.11 -9.90 -6.89
CA VAL A 85 19.55 -9.72 -6.75
C VAL A 85 20.14 -9.19 -8.05
N LEU A 86 20.78 -8.01 -7.98
CA LEU A 86 21.48 -7.41 -9.12
C LEU A 86 22.81 -8.14 -9.35
N LYS A 87 22.80 -9.17 -10.20
CA LYS A 87 24.01 -9.94 -10.57
C LYS A 87 24.44 -9.62 -11.99
N GLY A 88 25.72 -9.33 -12.17
CA GLY A 88 26.34 -8.97 -13.43
C GLY A 88 27.04 -7.65 -13.35
N LYS A 89 27.84 -7.33 -14.36
CA LYS A 89 28.57 -6.04 -14.43
C LYS A 89 27.70 -4.94 -15.00
N THR A 90 26.76 -5.27 -15.89
CA THR A 90 25.92 -4.31 -16.62
C THR A 90 24.44 -4.59 -16.39
N VAL A 91 23.60 -3.61 -16.69
CA VAL A 91 22.13 -3.72 -16.63
C VAL A 91 21.65 -4.90 -17.46
N ALA A 92 22.14 -5.09 -18.69
CA ALA A 92 21.75 -6.23 -19.53
C ALA A 92 22.09 -7.58 -18.87
N LYS A 93 23.22 -7.70 -18.20
CA LYS A 93 23.60 -8.93 -17.48
C LYS A 93 22.75 -9.17 -16.25
N ALA A 94 22.35 -8.11 -15.55
CA ALA A 94 21.40 -8.19 -14.44
C ALA A 94 20.02 -8.67 -14.92
N VAL A 95 19.53 -8.16 -16.05
CA VAL A 95 18.29 -8.63 -16.70
C VAL A 95 18.37 -10.11 -17.03
N ASP A 96 19.40 -10.54 -17.74
CA ASP A 96 19.58 -11.97 -18.11
C ASP A 96 19.58 -12.87 -16.88
N HIS A 97 20.24 -12.43 -15.80
CA HIS A 97 20.30 -13.19 -14.56
C HIS A 97 18.94 -13.23 -13.84
N ALA A 98 18.28 -12.10 -13.71
CA ALA A 98 17.02 -11.98 -12.98
C ALA A 98 15.87 -12.78 -13.63
N LEU A 99 15.86 -12.89 -14.96
CA LEU A 99 14.77 -13.53 -15.71
C LEU A 99 15.02 -15.04 -15.99
N ARG A 100 16.25 -15.52 -15.86
CA ARG A 100 16.67 -16.87 -16.33
C ARG A 100 15.82 -18.03 -15.86
N HIS A 101 15.29 -18.00 -14.66
CA HIS A 101 14.57 -19.12 -14.05
C HIS A 101 13.11 -18.76 -13.69
N ARG A 102 12.56 -17.73 -14.32
CA ARG A 102 11.19 -17.28 -14.11
C ARG A 102 10.32 -17.68 -15.29
N LYS A 103 9.30 -18.54 -15.05
CA LYS A 103 8.48 -19.12 -16.13
C LYS A 103 7.70 -18.10 -16.95
N ASN A 104 7.16 -17.09 -16.27
CA ASN A 104 6.25 -16.12 -16.88
C ASN A 104 6.93 -14.78 -17.21
N ALA A 105 8.23 -14.65 -16.92
CA ALA A 105 8.96 -13.41 -17.07
C ALA A 105 8.92 -12.88 -18.52
N LEU A 106 9.02 -11.57 -18.64
CA LEU A 106 9.24 -10.90 -19.92
C LEU A 106 10.48 -11.47 -20.60
N LYS A 107 10.50 -11.46 -21.94
CA LYS A 107 11.72 -11.73 -22.69
C LYS A 107 12.75 -10.64 -22.38
N PRO A 108 14.07 -10.95 -22.36
CA PRO A 108 15.12 -9.97 -22.06
C PRO A 108 15.01 -8.67 -22.88
N LYS A 109 14.68 -8.78 -24.18
CA LYS A 109 14.47 -7.61 -25.05
C LYS A 109 13.32 -6.70 -24.57
N GLN A 110 12.22 -7.27 -24.09
CA GLN A 110 11.07 -6.51 -23.58
C GLN A 110 11.40 -5.85 -22.24
N ALA A 111 12.11 -6.56 -21.35
CA ALA A 111 12.57 -6.02 -20.08
C ALA A 111 13.55 -4.85 -20.30
N LEU A 112 14.49 -4.98 -21.23
CA LEU A 112 15.41 -3.88 -21.58
C LEU A 112 14.67 -2.67 -22.19
N GLN A 113 13.62 -2.91 -22.97
CA GLN A 113 12.78 -1.82 -23.49
C GLN A 113 12.04 -1.08 -22.37
N MET A 114 11.49 -1.80 -21.40
CA MET A 114 10.89 -1.21 -20.19
C MET A 114 11.93 -0.44 -19.38
N LEU A 115 13.12 -0.98 -19.17
CA LEU A 115 14.20 -0.29 -18.45
C LEU A 115 14.68 0.97 -19.17
N LYS A 116 14.66 0.98 -20.50
CA LYS A 116 14.99 2.18 -21.29
C LYS A 116 14.00 3.32 -21.05
N SER A 117 12.70 3.04 -20.85
CA SER A 117 11.72 4.07 -20.48
C SER A 117 12.01 4.66 -19.08
N LEU A 118 12.69 3.91 -18.20
CA LEU A 118 13.19 4.36 -16.92
C LEU A 118 14.59 4.98 -16.99
N LYS A 119 15.13 5.20 -18.20
CA LYS A 119 16.46 5.80 -18.48
C LYS A 119 17.65 4.92 -18.08
N PHE A 120 17.48 3.60 -18.06
CA PHE A 120 18.61 2.66 -17.94
C PHE A 120 19.09 2.21 -19.32
N GLU A 121 20.41 2.28 -19.54
CA GLU A 121 21.02 1.76 -20.76
C GLU A 121 21.56 0.33 -20.53
N PRO A 122 21.52 -0.56 -21.54
CA PRO A 122 21.90 -1.97 -21.41
C PRO A 122 23.35 -2.20 -20.93
N ASP A 123 24.27 -1.34 -21.38
CA ASP A 123 25.70 -1.39 -21.08
C ASP A 123 26.09 -0.60 -19.82
N GLN A 124 25.14 0.12 -19.20
CA GLN A 124 25.38 0.85 -17.98
C GLN A 124 25.85 -0.09 -16.87
N MET A 125 26.93 0.32 -16.19
CA MET A 125 27.54 -0.48 -15.13
C MET A 125 26.70 -0.43 -13.86
N ILE A 126 26.39 -1.59 -13.25
CA ILE A 126 25.64 -1.66 -11.99
C ILE A 126 26.37 -0.89 -10.88
N ALA A 127 27.72 -0.97 -10.86
CA ALA A 127 28.54 -0.27 -9.86
C ALA A 127 28.50 1.26 -9.96
N SER A 128 28.03 1.82 -11.09
CA SER A 128 27.87 3.27 -11.25
C SER A 128 26.50 3.78 -10.80
N LEU A 129 25.57 2.88 -10.45
CA LEU A 129 24.24 3.22 -9.99
C LEU A 129 24.28 3.60 -8.50
N ASN A 130 23.65 4.71 -8.14
CA ASN A 130 23.40 5.03 -6.73
C ASN A 130 22.31 4.11 -6.14
N GLU A 131 22.09 4.17 -4.83
CA GLU A 131 21.14 3.30 -4.13
C GLU A 131 19.71 3.42 -4.66
N ALA A 132 19.24 4.64 -4.92
CA ALA A 132 17.91 4.89 -5.49
C ALA A 132 17.77 4.27 -6.89
N GLN A 133 18.77 4.43 -7.75
CA GLN A 133 18.78 3.80 -9.09
C GLN A 133 18.84 2.27 -9.00
N GLN A 134 19.59 1.71 -8.06
CA GLN A 134 19.58 0.26 -7.83
C GLN A 134 18.22 -0.23 -7.37
N LEU A 135 17.53 0.53 -6.54
CA LEU A 135 16.18 0.23 -6.08
C LEU A 135 15.18 0.31 -7.25
N GLU A 136 15.22 1.37 -8.07
CA GLU A 136 14.42 1.48 -9.30
C GLU A 136 14.63 0.27 -10.22
N LEU A 137 15.88 -0.12 -10.42
CA LEU A 137 16.22 -1.29 -11.23
C LEU A 137 15.68 -2.59 -10.64
N ARG A 138 15.75 -2.78 -9.31
CA ARG A 138 15.16 -3.94 -8.64
C ARG A 138 13.65 -3.99 -8.82
N ILE A 139 12.95 -2.88 -8.62
CA ILE A 139 11.49 -2.80 -8.82
C ILE A 139 11.15 -3.18 -10.26
N ALA A 140 11.81 -2.59 -11.25
CA ALA A 140 11.56 -2.90 -12.65
C ALA A 140 11.82 -4.38 -12.99
N LEU A 141 12.90 -4.98 -12.47
CA LEU A 141 13.20 -6.39 -12.66
C LEU A 141 12.18 -7.31 -11.98
N LEU A 142 11.68 -6.91 -10.80
CA LEU A 142 10.60 -7.61 -10.12
C LEU A 142 9.33 -7.63 -10.96
N LEU A 143 8.92 -6.50 -11.50
CA LEU A 143 7.75 -6.41 -12.39
C LEU A 143 7.97 -7.20 -13.69
N ALA A 144 9.21 -7.26 -14.18
CA ALA A 144 9.55 -8.09 -15.35
C ALA A 144 9.40 -9.60 -15.08
N TRP A 145 9.31 -10.06 -13.84
CA TRP A 145 9.01 -11.47 -13.51
C TRP A 145 7.57 -11.87 -13.82
N GLN A 146 6.66 -10.91 -13.98
CA GLN A 146 5.23 -11.11 -14.27
C GLN A 146 4.55 -12.03 -13.25
N CYS A 147 4.88 -11.83 -11.96
CA CYS A 147 4.25 -12.56 -10.87
C CYS A 147 2.82 -12.06 -10.61
N PRO A 148 1.85 -12.95 -10.39
CA PRO A 148 0.48 -12.54 -10.07
C PRO A 148 0.32 -11.92 -8.67
N ILE A 149 1.28 -12.13 -7.76
CA ILE A 149 1.36 -11.47 -6.46
C ILE A 149 2.75 -10.84 -6.33
N VAL A 150 2.81 -9.56 -6.00
CA VAL A 150 4.04 -8.79 -5.85
C VAL A 150 4.06 -8.11 -4.50
N ILE A 151 5.21 -8.16 -3.81
CA ILE A 151 5.42 -7.52 -2.51
C ILE A 151 6.58 -6.53 -2.64
N LEU A 152 6.28 -5.27 -2.33
CA LEU A 152 7.19 -4.12 -2.41
C LEU A 152 7.39 -3.53 -1.00
N SER A 153 8.22 -4.20 -0.19
CA SER A 153 8.53 -3.76 1.18
C SER A 153 9.35 -2.49 1.16
N ASP A 154 8.82 -1.40 1.73
CA ASP A 154 9.46 -0.08 1.87
C ASP A 154 10.15 0.45 0.57
N ALA A 155 9.73 -0.10 -0.57
CA ALA A 155 10.42 0.13 -1.85
C ALA A 155 10.28 1.56 -2.38
N PHE A 156 9.31 2.32 -1.89
CA PHE A 156 9.10 3.70 -2.30
C PHE A 156 9.88 4.70 -1.44
N ASP A 157 10.26 4.32 -0.22
CA ASP A 157 10.87 5.23 0.76
C ASP A 157 12.28 5.69 0.37
N GLY A 158 12.98 4.87 -0.41
CA GLY A 158 14.30 5.20 -0.96
C GLY A 158 14.30 5.96 -2.28
N LEU A 159 13.13 6.35 -2.81
CA LEU A 159 12.99 7.03 -4.10
C LEU A 159 12.78 8.53 -3.94
N GLU A 160 13.36 9.32 -4.86
CA GLU A 160 13.02 10.74 -5.01
C GLU A 160 11.56 10.90 -5.47
N GLU A 161 10.92 12.05 -5.15
CA GLU A 161 9.49 12.26 -5.39
C GLU A 161 9.06 12.07 -6.85
N ASN A 162 9.83 12.63 -7.80
CA ASN A 162 9.55 12.47 -9.24
C ASN A 162 9.66 11.01 -9.70
N LYS A 163 10.60 10.25 -9.13
CA LYS A 163 10.80 8.82 -9.40
C LYS A 163 9.72 7.97 -8.74
N ARG A 164 9.33 8.33 -7.52
CA ARG A 164 8.24 7.71 -6.77
C ARG A 164 6.93 7.75 -7.56
N GLN A 165 6.61 8.91 -8.16
CA GLN A 165 5.44 9.04 -9.04
C GLN A 165 5.52 8.13 -10.26
N MET A 166 6.64 8.15 -10.96
CA MET A 166 6.84 7.32 -12.15
C MET A 166 6.75 5.83 -11.85
N ILE A 167 7.39 5.37 -10.78
CA ILE A 167 7.34 3.96 -10.35
C ILE A 167 5.92 3.60 -9.84
N GLY A 168 5.25 4.49 -9.12
CA GLY A 168 3.87 4.27 -8.67
C GLY A 168 2.91 4.04 -9.84
N HIS A 169 2.99 4.86 -10.89
CA HIS A 169 2.21 4.64 -12.11
C HIS A 169 2.57 3.32 -12.79
N LEU A 170 3.87 2.98 -12.87
CA LEU A 170 4.30 1.71 -13.44
C LEU A 170 3.73 0.51 -12.66
N VAL A 171 3.65 0.59 -11.33
CA VAL A 171 3.08 -0.44 -10.47
C VAL A 171 1.57 -0.56 -10.66
N LYS A 172 0.84 0.56 -10.75
CA LYS A 172 -0.61 0.56 -11.06
C LYS A 172 -0.89 -0.05 -12.44
N ASP A 173 -0.15 0.37 -13.45
CA ASP A 173 -0.24 -0.17 -14.80
C ASP A 173 0.05 -1.67 -14.85
N TYR A 174 1.05 -2.11 -14.10
CA TYR A 174 1.40 -3.52 -13.98
C TYR A 174 0.26 -4.32 -13.38
N ALA A 175 -0.29 -3.87 -12.23
CA ALA A 175 -1.41 -4.55 -11.58
C ALA A 175 -2.57 -4.79 -12.54
N GLN A 176 -2.92 -3.79 -13.34
CA GLN A 176 -3.98 -3.88 -14.34
C GLN A 176 -3.64 -4.81 -15.51
N LYS A 177 -2.45 -4.67 -16.11
CA LYS A 177 -2.06 -5.41 -17.32
C LYS A 177 -1.82 -6.89 -17.08
N VAL A 178 -1.32 -7.25 -15.90
CA VAL A 178 -0.96 -8.63 -15.53
C VAL A 178 -2.05 -9.31 -14.71
N ASP A 179 -3.11 -8.57 -14.33
CA ASP A 179 -4.12 -9.00 -13.35
C ASP A 179 -3.43 -9.39 -12.02
N ALA A 180 -2.57 -8.53 -11.52
CA ALA A 180 -1.75 -8.79 -10.35
C ALA A 180 -2.31 -8.13 -9.08
N LEU A 181 -2.05 -8.77 -7.94
CA LEU A 181 -2.19 -8.21 -6.62
C LEU A 181 -0.81 -7.67 -6.19
N VAL A 182 -0.71 -6.37 -5.97
CA VAL A 182 0.52 -5.73 -5.49
C VAL A 182 0.30 -5.24 -4.08
N LEU A 183 1.10 -5.73 -3.14
CA LEU A 183 1.15 -5.22 -1.79
C LEU A 183 2.39 -4.35 -1.63
N PHE A 184 2.21 -3.18 -1.04
CA PHE A 184 3.36 -2.37 -0.71
C PHE A 184 3.23 -1.73 0.67
N THR A 185 4.35 -1.66 1.37
CA THR A 185 4.51 -0.98 2.64
C THR A 185 5.31 0.30 2.43
N SER A 186 5.06 1.30 3.23
CA SER A 186 5.83 2.54 3.27
C SER A 186 5.63 3.22 4.63
N LYS A 187 6.67 3.86 5.12
CA LYS A 187 6.58 4.76 6.28
C LYS A 187 5.91 6.08 5.93
N ASN A 188 5.85 6.39 4.64
CA ASN A 188 5.20 7.59 4.13
C ASN A 188 3.78 7.25 3.67
N ILE A 189 2.82 7.55 4.52
CA ILE A 189 1.40 7.28 4.26
C ILE A 189 0.89 8.03 3.02
N SER A 190 1.36 9.26 2.76
CA SER A 190 0.98 10.01 1.56
C SER A 190 1.34 9.23 0.28
N THR A 191 2.43 8.44 0.32
CA THR A 191 2.80 7.54 -0.76
C THR A 191 1.81 6.38 -0.90
N LEU A 192 1.39 5.78 0.23
CA LEU A 192 0.38 4.71 0.23
C LEU A 192 -0.94 5.21 -0.32
N MET A 193 -1.45 6.34 0.17
CA MET A 193 -2.71 6.93 -0.29
C MET A 193 -2.71 7.28 -1.78
N ARG A 194 -1.58 7.75 -2.31
CA ARG A 194 -1.47 8.13 -3.73
C ARG A 194 -1.49 6.94 -4.68
N PHE A 195 -0.91 5.82 -4.30
CA PHE A 195 -0.67 4.70 -5.22
C PHE A 195 -1.49 3.46 -4.92
N ALA A 196 -2.02 3.28 -3.70
CA ALA A 196 -2.91 2.18 -3.38
C ALA A 196 -4.32 2.39 -3.97
N HIS A 197 -5.04 1.29 -4.17
CA HIS A 197 -6.49 1.27 -4.38
C HIS A 197 -7.21 1.01 -3.05
N THR A 198 -6.57 0.27 -2.15
CA THR A 198 -7.07 0.03 -0.79
C THR A 198 -5.92 0.15 0.19
N LEU A 199 -6.17 0.79 1.32
CA LEU A 199 -5.23 0.92 2.43
C LEU A 199 -5.75 0.11 3.61
N TYR A 200 -4.89 -0.77 4.14
CA TYR A 200 -5.12 -1.48 5.38
C TYR A 200 -4.26 -0.89 6.48
N TYR A 201 -4.89 -0.50 7.56
CA TYR A 201 -4.21 0.11 8.70
C TYR A 201 -4.17 -0.85 9.89
N PHE A 202 -2.97 -1.04 10.43
CA PHE A 202 -2.72 -1.89 11.59
C PHE A 202 -2.27 -1.05 12.79
N ASN A 203 -2.85 -1.35 13.94
CA ASN A 203 -2.40 -0.85 15.23
C ASN A 203 -1.79 -2.03 16.02
N GLY A 204 -0.46 -2.05 16.16
CA GLY A 204 0.24 -3.24 16.63
C GLY A 204 -0.06 -4.44 15.73
N SER A 205 -0.45 -5.56 16.32
CA SER A 205 -0.76 -6.81 15.61
C SER A 205 -2.16 -6.89 15.01
N HIS A 206 -3.04 -5.89 15.27
CA HIS A 206 -4.45 -5.92 14.91
C HIS A 206 -4.75 -5.06 13.69
N LEU A 207 -5.60 -5.56 12.79
CA LEU A 207 -6.18 -4.77 11.73
C LEU A 207 -7.30 -3.89 12.31
N THR A 208 -7.13 -2.57 12.22
CA THR A 208 -8.11 -1.60 12.77
C THR A 208 -9.04 -1.06 11.72
N SER A 209 -8.57 -0.81 10.52
CA SER A 209 -9.40 -0.28 9.44
C SER A 209 -8.91 -0.72 8.05
N ALA A 210 -9.85 -0.70 7.11
CA ALA A 210 -9.57 -0.85 5.69
C ALA A 210 -10.30 0.26 4.94
N ARG A 211 -9.56 0.98 4.09
CA ARG A 211 -10.11 2.09 3.31
C ARG A 211 -9.97 1.82 1.82
N ASP A 212 -11.07 1.93 1.09
CA ASP A 212 -11.06 1.91 -0.37
C ASP A 212 -10.76 3.33 -0.88
N LEU A 213 -9.60 3.50 -1.50
CA LEU A 213 -9.15 4.77 -2.06
C LEU A 213 -9.60 4.96 -3.53
N SER A 214 -10.17 3.93 -4.15
CA SER A 214 -10.70 4.01 -5.52
C SER A 214 -12.05 4.75 -5.59
N MET A 215 -12.75 4.81 -4.46
CA MET A 215 -14.06 5.45 -4.32
C MET A 215 -13.98 6.93 -3.91
N ASN A 216 -12.79 7.53 -3.87
CA ASN A 216 -12.63 8.93 -3.48
C ASN A 216 -13.16 9.89 -4.56
N ASP A 217 -14.48 9.98 -4.69
CA ASP A 217 -15.18 11.09 -5.36
C ASP A 217 -15.32 12.32 -4.43
N GLY A 218 -14.88 12.24 -3.18
CA GLY A 218 -14.86 13.31 -2.20
C GLY A 218 -13.50 13.44 -1.54
N VAL A 219 -12.94 14.62 -1.55
CA VAL A 219 -11.76 14.97 -0.75
C VAL A 219 -12.20 14.98 0.71
N ASP A 220 -11.72 14.04 1.52
CA ASP A 220 -11.91 14.14 2.96
C ASP A 220 -11.24 15.43 3.43
N CYS A 221 -11.94 16.22 4.19
CA CYS A 221 -11.43 17.47 4.68
C CYS A 221 -11.49 17.54 6.20
N THR A 222 -10.54 18.25 6.77
CA THR A 222 -10.58 18.65 8.17
C THR A 222 -11.28 19.98 8.26
N VAL A 223 -12.35 20.03 9.06
CA VAL A 223 -13.13 21.24 9.29
C VAL A 223 -12.87 21.70 10.72
N THR A 224 -12.39 22.93 10.84
CA THR A 224 -12.23 23.62 12.13
C THR A 224 -13.27 24.73 12.21
N VAL A 225 -14.17 24.63 13.16
CA VAL A 225 -15.21 25.64 13.41
C VAL A 225 -14.87 26.37 14.70
N MET A 226 -14.80 27.70 14.62
CA MET A 226 -14.65 28.57 15.79
C MET A 226 -15.96 29.25 16.08
N GLY A 227 -16.44 29.16 17.32
CA GLY A 227 -17.71 29.79 17.76
C GLY A 227 -18.50 28.88 18.69
N THR A 228 -19.78 29.21 18.83
CA THR A 228 -20.69 28.44 19.71
C THR A 228 -21.93 28.00 18.94
N GLY A 229 -22.52 26.89 19.38
CA GLY A 229 -23.79 26.42 18.85
C GLY A 229 -23.68 25.65 17.52
N PHE A 230 -22.48 25.19 17.12
CA PHE A 230 -22.35 24.28 15.98
C PHE A 230 -23.00 22.95 16.32
N PRO A 231 -23.96 22.45 15.51
CA PRO A 231 -24.70 21.22 15.81
C PRO A 231 -23.88 19.98 15.43
N ILE A 232 -22.88 19.63 16.24
CA ILE A 232 -21.93 18.56 15.96
C ILE A 232 -22.62 17.20 15.79
N ASP A 233 -23.67 16.91 16.55
CA ASP A 233 -24.42 15.66 16.41
C ASP A 233 -25.05 15.50 15.02
N ASN A 234 -25.47 16.61 14.41
CA ASN A 234 -25.99 16.58 13.05
C ASN A 234 -24.86 16.41 12.02
N ALA A 235 -23.71 17.03 12.27
CA ALA A 235 -22.52 16.84 11.42
C ALA A 235 -22.04 15.39 11.47
N VAL A 236 -22.03 14.76 12.65
CA VAL A 236 -21.68 13.33 12.81
C VAL A 236 -22.63 12.44 12.00
N ARG A 237 -23.92 12.73 11.98
CA ARG A 237 -24.88 11.97 11.14
C ARG A 237 -24.64 12.15 9.65
N LEU A 238 -23.96 13.23 9.25
CA LEU A 238 -23.60 13.50 7.86
C LEU A 238 -22.20 13.00 7.48
N GLY A 239 -21.47 12.37 8.42
CA GLY A 239 -20.15 11.82 8.17
C GLY A 239 -19.00 12.59 8.82
N ALA A 240 -19.26 13.43 9.84
CA ALA A 240 -18.21 14.04 10.63
C ALA A 240 -17.69 13.09 11.71
N HIS A 241 -16.39 13.03 11.88
CA HIS A 241 -15.69 12.30 12.94
C HIS A 241 -14.92 13.29 13.80
N MET A 242 -15.25 13.34 15.09
CA MET A 242 -14.61 14.29 16.02
C MET A 242 -13.13 14.02 16.17
N LEU A 243 -12.32 15.05 16.06
CA LEU A 243 -10.89 15.03 16.31
C LEU A 243 -10.56 15.72 17.65
N GLU A 244 -11.07 16.94 17.83
CA GLU A 244 -10.76 17.72 19.01
C GLU A 244 -11.91 18.71 19.30
N GLU A 245 -12.19 18.93 20.59
CA GLU A 245 -13.08 19.96 21.07
C GLU A 245 -12.40 20.73 22.22
N ALA A 246 -12.06 22.01 21.99
CA ALA A 246 -11.34 22.83 22.94
C ALA A 246 -11.99 24.22 23.05
N GLY A 247 -12.76 24.41 24.09
CA GLY A 247 -13.42 25.70 24.35
C GLY A 247 -14.43 26.10 23.26
N ASN A 248 -14.11 27.09 22.44
CA ASN A 248 -14.93 27.55 21.32
C ASN A 248 -14.45 26.98 19.96
N GLU A 249 -13.54 26.06 19.95
CA GLU A 249 -13.00 25.45 18.74
C GLU A 249 -13.45 24.00 18.66
N THR A 250 -14.05 23.62 17.54
CA THR A 250 -14.45 22.25 17.24
C THR A 250 -13.76 21.81 15.94
N ARG A 251 -12.94 20.78 16.01
CA ARG A 251 -12.23 20.21 14.88
C ARG A 251 -12.71 18.79 14.59
N PHE A 252 -13.06 18.52 13.34
CA PHE A 252 -13.53 17.19 12.93
C PHE A 252 -13.10 16.86 11.52
N LEU A 253 -12.89 15.58 11.27
CA LEU A 253 -12.75 15.03 9.92
C LEU A 253 -14.14 14.90 9.30
N PHE A 254 -14.29 15.32 8.06
CA PHE A 254 -15.54 15.17 7.32
C PHE A 254 -15.32 14.34 6.06
N THR A 255 -16.01 13.21 6.01
CA THR A 255 -15.95 12.24 4.90
C THR A 255 -17.26 12.34 4.12
N GLY A 256 -17.31 13.23 3.13
CA GLY A 256 -18.55 13.42 2.37
C GLY A 256 -18.58 14.70 1.54
N ASN A 257 -19.74 14.99 0.99
CA ASN A 257 -19.92 16.22 0.23
C ASN A 257 -20.00 17.42 1.18
N ILE A 258 -18.98 18.29 1.17
CA ILE A 258 -18.89 19.48 2.01
C ILE A 258 -20.14 20.38 1.92
N GLN A 259 -20.85 20.36 0.78
CA GLN A 259 -22.09 21.13 0.60
C GLN A 259 -23.18 20.74 1.60
N THR A 260 -23.13 19.51 2.14
CA THR A 260 -24.11 19.07 3.15
C THR A 260 -23.88 19.68 4.52
N LEU A 261 -22.66 20.19 4.80
CA LEU A 261 -22.33 20.90 6.02
C LEU A 261 -22.74 22.40 5.98
N LEU A 262 -22.84 23.01 4.81
CA LEU A 262 -23.11 24.43 4.68
C LEU A 262 -24.37 24.90 5.44
N PRO A 263 -25.51 24.16 5.40
CA PRO A 263 -26.68 24.54 6.18
C PRO A 263 -26.48 24.52 7.69
N LEU A 264 -25.60 23.63 8.20
CA LEU A 264 -25.29 23.55 9.63
C LEU A 264 -24.40 24.71 10.05
N LEU A 265 -23.48 25.13 9.19
CA LEU A 265 -22.63 26.31 9.42
C LEU A 265 -23.45 27.58 9.42
N GLU A 266 -24.43 27.73 8.52
CA GLU A 266 -25.30 28.88 8.42
C GLU A 266 -26.21 29.07 9.66
N GLN A 267 -26.62 27.96 10.29
CA GLN A 267 -27.48 27.97 11.47
C GLN A 267 -26.75 28.22 12.79
N SER A 268 -25.42 28.30 12.76
CA SER A 268 -24.57 28.39 13.94
C SER A 268 -24.03 29.79 14.14
N THR A 269 -23.71 30.15 15.40
CA THR A 269 -23.04 31.40 15.73
C THR A 269 -21.54 31.21 15.68
N ILE A 270 -21.03 31.02 14.46
CA ILE A 270 -19.60 30.79 14.19
C ILE A 270 -18.89 32.09 13.85
N THR A 271 -17.65 32.22 14.27
CA THR A 271 -16.80 33.38 14.01
C THR A 271 -15.77 33.11 12.92
N ASP A 272 -15.36 31.86 12.74
CA ASP A 272 -14.44 31.45 11.71
C ASP A 272 -14.68 29.97 11.33
N VAL A 273 -14.42 29.61 10.08
CA VAL A 273 -14.43 28.25 9.58
C VAL A 273 -13.21 28.03 8.68
N ARG A 274 -12.45 27.01 8.96
CA ARG A 274 -11.36 26.56 8.10
C ARG A 274 -11.67 25.19 7.58
N ILE A 275 -11.50 25.02 6.29
CA ILE A 275 -11.67 23.74 5.60
C ILE A 275 -10.36 23.49 4.88
N GLU A 276 -9.66 22.45 5.30
CA GLU A 276 -8.35 22.07 4.79
C GLU A 276 -8.41 20.61 4.31
N ASP A 277 -7.53 20.24 3.41
CA ASP A 277 -7.40 18.82 3.05
C ASP A 277 -7.05 18.02 4.31
N ALA A 278 -7.74 16.90 4.54
CA ALA A 278 -7.50 16.08 5.70
C ALA A 278 -6.04 15.60 5.74
N THR A 279 -5.42 15.77 6.90
CA THR A 279 -4.13 15.13 7.14
C THR A 279 -4.34 13.69 7.58
N ILE A 280 -3.32 12.90 7.43
CA ILE A 280 -3.35 11.50 7.82
C ILE A 280 -3.48 11.33 9.33
N GLU A 281 -2.87 12.24 10.08
CA GLU A 281 -3.01 12.28 11.54
C GLU A 281 -4.48 12.52 11.93
N ASP A 282 -5.18 13.39 11.20
CA ASP A 282 -6.62 13.61 11.40
C ASP A 282 -7.44 12.35 11.08
N GLU A 283 -7.10 11.65 10.00
CA GLU A 283 -7.77 10.39 9.65
C GLU A 283 -7.50 9.28 10.68
N LEU A 284 -6.26 9.19 11.19
CA LEU A 284 -5.91 8.21 12.21
C LEU A 284 -6.54 8.52 13.58
N MET A 285 -6.79 9.79 13.89
CA MET A 285 -7.48 10.21 15.12
C MET A 285 -9.00 10.00 15.05
N ALA A 286 -9.58 9.99 13.84
CA ALA A 286 -11.01 9.84 13.62
C ALA A 286 -11.52 8.40 13.78
N TYR A 287 -10.66 7.41 13.69
CA TYR A 287 -10.96 5.96 13.74
C TYR A 287 -10.12 5.22 14.78
#